data_033ca6e5c3027bdf0be8600f944eec88
#
_entry.id   033ca6e5c3027bdf0be8600f944eec88
#
_cell.length_a   1.000
_cell.length_b   1.000
_cell.length_c   1.000
_cell.angle_alpha   90.00
_cell.angle_beta   90.00
_cell.angle_gamma   90.00
#
_symmetry.space_group_name_H-M   'P 1'
#
loop_
_entity.id
_entity.type
_entity.pdbx_description
1 polymer ?
#
loop_
_entity_poly.entity_id
_entity_poly.type
_entity_poly.pdbx_seq_one_letter_code
_entity_poly.pdbx_strand_id
1 'polypeptide(L)'
;IVQNAHRIVEGQMPIKGGRDDDFFMIESAGLACQRLICDLVSTRLPKSYGYDPVRDIQVLCPTKVGPTGSVELNRRLQAILNPPAPDKPQIMWEQSGRVLRCGDKVMQIKNDYDIPYERDGAEAGVGAYNGDMGIITAVDPESRAVTVQMDDRKYIYGADQLAELEPAYAVTVHKSQGSEFPAVIMPVADV
;
A
#
# COMPACT_ATOMS: atom_id res chain seq x y z
N ILE A 1 -2.11 3.58 -21.13
CA ILE A 1 -3.10 3.41 -20.04
C ILE A 1 -4.46 3.98 -20.44
N VAL A 2 -4.59 5.28 -20.76
CA VAL A 2 -5.87 5.97 -21.02
C VAL A 2 -6.70 5.28 -22.11
N GLN A 3 -6.10 4.92 -23.23
CA GLN A 3 -6.79 4.23 -24.31
C GLN A 3 -7.39 2.88 -23.86
N ASN A 4 -6.64 2.12 -23.05
CA ASN A 4 -7.11 0.86 -22.51
C ASN A 4 -8.20 1.04 -21.46
N ALA A 5 -8.15 2.10 -20.66
CA ALA A 5 -9.21 2.43 -19.72
C ALA A 5 -10.55 2.69 -20.46
N HIS A 6 -10.54 3.47 -21.56
CA HIS A 6 -11.73 3.69 -22.40
C HIS A 6 -12.26 2.39 -22.98
N ARG A 7 -11.37 1.54 -23.55
CA ARG A 7 -11.77 0.25 -24.11
C ARG A 7 -12.46 -0.65 -23.08
N ILE A 8 -11.92 -0.72 -21.85
CA ILE A 8 -12.50 -1.53 -20.77
C ILE A 8 -13.89 -1.02 -20.38
N VAL A 9 -14.07 0.29 -20.27
CA VAL A 9 -15.38 0.91 -19.96
C VAL A 9 -16.40 0.61 -21.07
N GLU A 10 -15.97 0.53 -22.32
CA GLU A 10 -16.82 0.16 -23.47
C GLU A 10 -17.01 -1.37 -23.63
N GLY A 11 -16.51 -2.17 -22.70
CA GLY A 11 -16.61 -3.64 -22.75
C GLY A 11 -15.69 -4.30 -23.77
N GLN A 12 -14.69 -3.58 -24.27
CA GLN A 12 -13.71 -4.08 -25.21
C GLN A 12 -12.48 -4.62 -24.49
N MET A 13 -11.84 -5.65 -25.06
CA MET A 13 -10.56 -6.14 -24.56
C MET A 13 -9.48 -5.06 -24.67
N PRO A 14 -8.67 -4.86 -23.63
CA PRO A 14 -7.53 -3.95 -23.69
C PRO A 14 -6.49 -4.44 -24.70
N ILE A 15 -5.77 -3.49 -25.28
CA ILE A 15 -4.66 -3.78 -26.19
C ILE A 15 -3.47 -4.23 -25.34
N LYS A 16 -2.92 -5.41 -25.62
CA LYS A 16 -1.69 -5.90 -24.99
C LYS A 16 -0.53 -5.05 -25.49
N GLY A 17 0.18 -4.42 -24.55
CA GLY A 17 1.33 -3.59 -24.86
C GLY A 17 2.57 -4.39 -25.24
N GLY A 18 3.46 -3.76 -26.01
CA GLY A 18 4.82 -4.21 -26.27
C GLY A 18 5.78 -3.75 -25.16
N ARG A 19 7.09 -3.94 -25.39
CA ARG A 19 8.13 -3.68 -24.38
C ARG A 19 8.21 -2.22 -23.92
N ASP A 20 7.85 -1.28 -24.78
CA ASP A 20 7.96 0.17 -24.54
C ASP A 20 6.59 0.81 -24.21
N ASP A 21 5.57 -0.01 -23.95
CA ASP A 21 4.24 0.47 -23.62
C ASP A 21 4.06 0.67 -22.11
N ASP A 22 3.01 1.43 -21.74
CA ASP A 22 2.63 1.75 -20.38
C ASP A 22 1.57 0.80 -19.80
N PHE A 23 1.19 -0.27 -20.53
CA PHE A 23 0.15 -1.21 -20.14
C PHE A 23 0.50 -2.65 -20.53
N PHE A 24 0.52 -3.54 -19.53
CA PHE A 24 0.87 -4.94 -19.72
C PHE A 24 -0.22 -5.86 -19.17
N MET A 25 -0.44 -6.98 -19.83
CA MET A 25 -1.29 -8.07 -19.35
C MET A 25 -0.47 -9.35 -19.24
N ILE A 26 -0.46 -9.94 -18.05
CA ILE A 26 0.25 -11.20 -17.78
C ILE A 26 -0.77 -12.22 -17.28
N GLU A 27 -0.89 -13.33 -17.98
CA GLU A 27 -1.79 -14.41 -17.59
C GLU A 27 -1.17 -15.22 -16.44
N SER A 28 -1.91 -15.32 -15.34
CA SER A 28 -1.51 -16.09 -14.16
C SER A 28 -2.74 -16.36 -13.30
N ALA A 29 -2.72 -17.42 -12.48
CA ALA A 29 -3.84 -17.76 -11.63
C ALA A 29 -3.41 -18.24 -10.25
N GLY A 30 -4.30 -18.10 -9.26
CA GLY A 30 -4.14 -18.61 -7.91
C GLY A 30 -2.82 -18.21 -7.24
N LEU A 31 -2.12 -19.17 -6.66
CA LEU A 31 -0.84 -18.95 -5.98
C LEU A 31 0.31 -18.53 -6.90
N ALA A 32 0.23 -18.86 -8.21
CA ALA A 32 1.22 -18.37 -9.17
C ALA A 32 1.07 -16.87 -9.42
N CYS A 33 -0.16 -16.37 -9.50
CA CYS A 33 -0.45 -14.94 -9.59
C CYS A 33 0.08 -14.18 -8.36
N GLN A 34 -0.16 -14.71 -7.17
CA GLN A 34 0.36 -14.14 -5.93
C GLN A 34 1.89 -14.01 -5.92
N ARG A 35 2.60 -15.07 -6.31
CA ARG A 35 4.08 -15.06 -6.42
C ARG A 35 4.56 -14.07 -7.48
N LEU A 36 3.87 -14.01 -8.61
CA LEU A 36 4.18 -13.07 -9.69
C LEU A 36 4.04 -11.62 -9.22
N ILE A 37 2.96 -11.28 -8.50
CA ILE A 37 2.78 -9.94 -7.92
C ILE A 37 3.94 -9.59 -7.00
N CYS A 38 4.29 -10.48 -6.08
CA CYS A 38 5.41 -10.25 -5.17
C CYS A 38 6.73 -10.04 -5.92
N ASP A 39 7.02 -10.82 -6.95
CA ASP A 39 8.23 -10.70 -7.78
C ASP A 39 8.23 -9.41 -8.61
N LEU A 40 7.08 -9.02 -9.18
CA LEU A 40 6.94 -7.74 -9.88
C LEU A 40 7.26 -6.57 -8.95
N VAL A 41 6.68 -6.53 -7.74
CA VAL A 41 6.88 -5.44 -6.78
C VAL A 41 8.32 -5.40 -6.27
N SER A 42 8.86 -6.55 -5.85
CA SER A 42 10.15 -6.58 -5.15
C SER A 42 11.37 -6.62 -6.06
N THR A 43 11.22 -7.06 -7.31
CA THR A 43 12.36 -7.37 -8.17
C THR A 43 12.24 -6.78 -9.56
N ARG A 44 11.20 -7.14 -10.33
CA ARG A 44 11.17 -6.83 -11.76
C ARG A 44 10.99 -5.36 -12.05
N LEU A 45 9.98 -4.71 -11.48
CA LEU A 45 9.74 -3.29 -11.71
C LEU A 45 10.87 -2.41 -11.17
N PRO A 46 11.39 -2.63 -9.94
CA PRO A 46 12.58 -1.94 -9.48
C PRO A 46 13.79 -2.08 -10.41
N LYS A 47 14.09 -3.29 -10.87
CA LYS A 47 15.25 -3.52 -11.77
C LYS A 47 15.06 -2.92 -13.16
N SER A 48 13.83 -2.96 -13.71
CA SER A 48 13.58 -2.55 -15.10
C SER A 48 13.35 -1.06 -15.25
N TYR A 49 12.76 -0.42 -14.24
CA TYR A 49 12.31 0.97 -14.31
C TYR A 49 12.88 1.87 -13.20
N GLY A 50 13.59 1.31 -12.22
CA GLY A 50 14.14 2.07 -11.09
C GLY A 50 13.11 2.49 -10.05
N TYR A 51 11.91 1.91 -10.06
CA TYR A 51 10.87 2.24 -9.08
C TYR A 51 11.25 1.78 -7.68
N ASP A 52 10.95 2.64 -6.70
CA ASP A 52 10.95 2.25 -5.29
C ASP A 52 9.76 1.33 -5.01
N PRO A 53 9.99 0.08 -4.52
CA PRO A 53 8.93 -0.90 -4.33
C PRO A 53 7.87 -0.49 -3.31
N VAL A 54 8.19 0.41 -2.39
CA VAL A 54 7.27 0.87 -1.34
C VAL A 54 6.56 2.15 -1.75
N ARG A 55 7.28 3.09 -2.36
CA ARG A 55 6.76 4.43 -2.67
C ARG A 55 6.06 4.50 -4.02
N ASP A 56 6.66 3.88 -5.05
CA ASP A 56 6.24 4.07 -6.43
C ASP A 56 5.28 2.99 -6.93
N ILE A 57 5.27 1.82 -6.30
CA ILE A 57 4.45 0.68 -6.73
C ILE A 57 3.24 0.50 -5.82
N GLN A 58 2.06 0.39 -6.41
CA GLN A 58 0.83 0.11 -5.69
C GLN A 58 0.13 -1.13 -6.25
N VAL A 59 -0.22 -2.07 -5.37
CA VAL A 59 -1.07 -3.21 -5.73
C VAL A 59 -2.52 -2.87 -5.43
N LEU A 60 -3.39 -2.98 -6.44
CA LEU A 60 -4.84 -2.73 -6.34
C LEU A 60 -5.60 -4.04 -6.43
N CYS A 61 -6.20 -4.46 -5.34
CA CYS A 61 -6.91 -5.75 -5.25
C CYS A 61 -8.42 -5.57 -5.49
N PRO A 62 -9.09 -6.49 -6.20
CA PRO A 62 -10.53 -6.48 -6.31
C PRO A 62 -11.22 -6.84 -4.99
N THR A 63 -10.56 -7.65 -4.14
CA THR A 63 -11.10 -8.16 -2.87
C THR A 63 -10.14 -7.99 -1.70
N LYS A 64 -10.65 -8.10 -0.47
CA LYS A 64 -9.81 -8.14 0.75
C LYS A 64 -9.25 -9.53 1.03
N VAL A 65 -10.00 -10.58 0.72
CA VAL A 65 -9.69 -11.98 1.06
C VAL A 65 -9.26 -12.78 -0.17
N GLY A 66 -8.65 -13.94 0.08
CA GLY A 66 -8.15 -14.81 -0.99
C GLY A 66 -6.66 -14.63 -1.27
N PRO A 67 -6.08 -15.48 -2.16
CA PRO A 67 -4.64 -15.48 -2.44
C PRO A 67 -4.11 -14.16 -3.00
N THR A 68 -4.93 -13.45 -3.77
CA THR A 68 -4.63 -12.13 -4.37
C THR A 68 -5.39 -11.00 -3.68
N GLY A 69 -6.01 -11.27 -2.53
CA GLY A 69 -6.66 -10.27 -1.70
C GLY A 69 -5.66 -9.38 -0.95
N SER A 70 -6.09 -8.16 -0.60
CA SER A 70 -5.21 -7.17 0.00
C SER A 70 -4.61 -7.62 1.34
N VAL A 71 -5.34 -8.39 2.14
CA VAL A 71 -4.86 -8.88 3.45
C VAL A 71 -3.64 -9.78 3.27
N GLU A 72 -3.74 -10.81 2.43
CA GLU A 72 -2.65 -11.77 2.22
C GLU A 72 -1.48 -11.14 1.46
N LEU A 73 -1.75 -10.28 0.47
CA LEU A 73 -0.69 -9.59 -0.25
C LEU A 73 0.07 -8.60 0.64
N ASN A 74 -0.60 -7.87 1.53
CA ASN A 74 0.07 -7.02 2.51
C ASN A 74 1.00 -7.82 3.42
N ARG A 75 0.55 -8.96 3.94
CA ARG A 75 1.36 -9.85 4.78
C ARG A 75 2.63 -10.32 4.07
N ARG A 76 2.50 -10.73 2.80
CA ARG A 76 3.63 -11.20 1.99
C ARG A 76 4.58 -10.09 1.59
N LEU A 77 4.04 -8.98 1.10
CA LEU A 77 4.85 -7.83 0.68
C LEU A 77 5.60 -7.23 1.86
N GLN A 78 4.97 -7.11 3.03
CA GLN A 78 5.67 -6.69 4.24
C GLN A 78 6.84 -7.61 4.58
N ALA A 79 6.63 -8.94 4.54
CA ALA A 79 7.69 -9.89 4.82
C ALA A 79 8.87 -9.84 3.84
N ILE A 80 8.61 -9.46 2.58
CA ILE A 80 9.65 -9.36 1.54
C ILE A 80 10.34 -7.99 1.59
N LEU A 81 9.55 -6.90 1.66
CA LEU A 81 10.06 -5.54 1.52
C LEU A 81 10.55 -4.94 2.84
N ASN A 82 9.93 -5.33 3.94
CA ASN A 82 10.25 -4.85 5.28
C ASN A 82 10.27 -6.00 6.30
N PRO A 83 11.21 -6.96 6.18
CA PRO A 83 11.33 -8.08 7.12
C PRO A 83 11.64 -7.58 8.53
N PRO A 84 11.29 -8.39 9.57
CA PRO A 84 11.70 -8.08 10.94
C PRO A 84 13.22 -8.08 11.06
N ALA A 85 13.74 -7.16 11.89
CA ALA A 85 15.16 -7.10 12.25
C ALA A 85 15.28 -6.72 13.74
N PRO A 86 16.38 -7.10 14.42
CA PRO A 86 16.56 -6.84 15.85
C PRO A 86 16.54 -5.35 16.22
N ASP A 87 17.00 -4.51 15.32
CA ASP A 87 17.06 -3.04 15.46
C ASP A 87 15.82 -2.31 14.95
N LYS A 88 14.80 -3.07 14.50
CA LYS A 88 13.60 -2.51 13.91
C LYS A 88 12.40 -2.69 14.86
N PRO A 89 12.00 -1.64 15.60
CA PRO A 89 10.87 -1.73 16.52
C PRO A 89 9.56 -1.97 15.78
N GLN A 90 8.68 -2.75 16.41
CA GLN A 90 7.38 -3.10 15.87
C GLN A 90 6.32 -3.23 16.97
N ILE A 91 5.07 -3.01 16.60
CA ILE A 91 3.90 -3.24 17.45
C ILE A 91 3.01 -4.27 16.78
N MET A 92 2.57 -5.26 17.57
CA MET A 92 1.53 -6.19 17.16
C MET A 92 0.16 -5.66 17.62
N TRP A 93 -0.76 -5.52 16.68
CA TRP A 93 -2.16 -5.23 16.99
C TRP A 93 -2.90 -6.55 17.27
N GLU A 94 -3.12 -6.87 18.52
CA GLU A 94 -3.60 -8.17 18.99
C GLU A 94 -4.95 -8.58 18.39
N GLN A 95 -5.87 -7.63 18.22
CA GLN A 95 -7.22 -7.89 17.71
C GLN A 95 -7.24 -8.43 16.27
N SER A 96 -6.26 -8.07 15.45
CA SER A 96 -6.20 -8.47 14.03
C SER A 96 -4.95 -9.26 13.66
N GLY A 97 -4.00 -9.41 14.59
CA GLY A 97 -2.68 -10.00 14.32
C GLY A 97 -1.81 -9.17 13.38
N ARG A 98 -2.20 -7.92 13.11
CA ARG A 98 -1.40 -7.00 12.26
C ARG A 98 -0.13 -6.59 12.99
N VAL A 99 0.96 -6.53 12.25
CA VAL A 99 2.22 -5.97 12.74
C VAL A 99 2.47 -4.65 12.02
N LEU A 100 2.73 -3.60 12.78
CA LEU A 100 3.19 -2.30 12.30
C LEU A 100 4.66 -2.13 12.66
N ARG A 101 5.49 -1.87 11.66
CA ARG A 101 6.94 -1.83 11.79
C ARG A 101 7.49 -0.56 11.15
N CYS A 102 8.55 -0.01 11.71
CA CYS A 102 9.25 1.10 11.08
C CYS A 102 9.63 0.74 9.64
N GLY A 103 9.32 1.62 8.69
CA GLY A 103 9.46 1.42 7.24
C GLY A 103 8.22 0.85 6.54
N ASP A 104 7.16 0.47 7.26
CA ASP A 104 5.93 0.00 6.62
C ASP A 104 5.18 1.12 5.91
N LYS A 105 4.61 0.78 4.75
CA LYS A 105 3.61 1.60 4.07
C LYS A 105 2.24 1.35 4.71
N VAL A 106 1.58 2.42 5.13
CA VAL A 106 0.27 2.36 5.80
C VAL A 106 -0.72 3.34 5.18
N MET A 107 -1.99 3.11 5.44
CA MET A 107 -3.10 3.97 5.02
C MET A 107 -4.02 4.24 6.21
N GLN A 108 -4.46 5.49 6.33
CA GLN A 108 -5.57 5.89 7.19
C GLN A 108 -6.88 5.31 6.63
N ILE A 109 -7.67 4.61 7.45
CA ILE A 109 -8.86 3.89 6.98
C ILE A 109 -10.19 4.53 7.37
N LYS A 110 -10.16 5.60 8.11
CA LYS A 110 -11.32 6.44 8.46
C LYS A 110 -10.88 7.89 8.62
N ASN A 111 -11.81 8.84 8.56
CA ASN A 111 -11.48 10.22 8.86
C ASN A 111 -11.29 10.39 10.38
N ASP A 112 -10.19 11.02 10.77
CA ASP A 112 -9.95 11.56 12.10
C ASP A 112 -9.66 13.06 11.97
N TYR A 113 -10.61 13.90 12.37
CA TYR A 113 -10.53 15.35 12.21
C TYR A 113 -9.75 16.01 13.35
N ASP A 114 -9.43 15.28 14.41
CA ASP A 114 -8.85 15.81 15.64
C ASP A 114 -7.38 15.40 15.81
N ILE A 115 -6.87 14.42 15.04
CA ILE A 115 -5.48 13.99 15.14
C ILE A 115 -4.54 15.14 14.72
N PRO A 116 -3.61 15.56 15.59
CA PRO A 116 -2.67 16.62 15.24
C PRO A 116 -1.57 16.11 14.32
N TYR A 117 -1.09 16.99 13.46
CA TYR A 117 0.13 16.78 12.68
C TYR A 117 1.10 17.95 12.77
N GLU A 118 2.36 17.64 12.61
CA GLU A 118 3.46 18.60 12.45
C GLU A 118 3.86 18.70 10.98
N ARG A 119 4.40 19.86 10.60
CA ARG A 119 5.04 20.10 9.29
C ARG A 119 6.40 20.74 9.50
N ASP A 120 7.39 20.31 8.75
CA ASP A 120 8.70 20.93 8.77
C ASP A 120 8.63 22.36 8.21
N GLY A 121 8.91 23.36 9.09
CA GLY A 121 8.96 24.77 8.69
C GLY A 121 7.61 25.43 8.39
N ALA A 122 6.49 24.79 8.73
CA ALA A 122 5.15 25.33 8.56
C ALA A 122 4.29 25.15 9.82
N GLU A 123 3.09 25.76 9.83
CA GLU A 123 2.16 25.61 10.94
C GLU A 123 1.67 24.16 11.07
N ALA A 124 1.58 23.69 12.31
CA ALA A 124 0.92 22.45 12.66
C ALA A 124 -0.58 22.54 12.36
N GLY A 125 -1.24 21.41 12.19
CA GLY A 125 -2.67 21.35 11.94
C GLY A 125 -3.29 20.10 12.53
N VAL A 126 -4.54 19.86 12.18
CA VAL A 126 -5.29 18.67 12.60
C VAL A 126 -5.97 18.02 11.39
N GLY A 127 -6.19 16.72 11.49
CA GLY A 127 -6.97 15.93 10.53
C GLY A 127 -6.14 14.98 9.66
N ALA A 128 -6.56 13.71 9.66
CA ALA A 128 -6.14 12.66 8.72
C ALA A 128 -7.37 12.07 8.05
N TYR A 129 -7.28 11.77 6.76
CA TYR A 129 -8.44 11.38 5.98
C TYR A 129 -8.34 9.95 5.48
N ASN A 130 -9.50 9.31 5.34
CA ASN A 130 -9.58 7.97 4.79
C ASN A 130 -8.96 7.94 3.37
N GLY A 131 -7.94 7.10 3.19
CA GLY A 131 -7.16 7.01 1.96
C GLY A 131 -5.79 7.69 2.03
N ASP A 132 -5.53 8.56 3.03
CA ASP A 132 -4.19 9.14 3.22
C ASP A 132 -3.17 8.02 3.46
N MET A 133 -2.09 8.02 2.68
CA MET A 133 -1.03 7.01 2.77
C MET A 133 0.27 7.62 3.28
N GLY A 134 1.03 6.81 4.00
CA GLY A 134 2.32 7.24 4.52
C GLY A 134 3.25 6.07 4.85
N ILE A 135 4.41 6.45 5.35
CA ILE A 135 5.45 5.51 5.81
C ILE A 135 5.63 5.67 7.32
N ILE A 136 5.67 4.56 8.03
CA ILE A 136 6.02 4.55 9.45
C ILE A 136 7.50 4.91 9.59
N THR A 137 7.77 6.04 10.26
CA THR A 137 9.14 6.54 10.47
C THR A 137 9.68 6.20 11.86
N ALA A 138 8.81 5.99 12.84
CA ALA A 138 9.19 5.53 14.17
C ALA A 138 8.10 4.68 14.80
N VAL A 139 8.50 3.78 15.67
CA VAL A 139 7.61 2.93 16.49
C VAL A 139 8.14 2.94 17.91
N ASP A 140 7.30 3.27 18.85
CA ASP A 140 7.57 3.15 20.29
C ASP A 140 6.70 2.02 20.88
N PRO A 141 7.29 0.85 21.16
CA PRO A 141 6.54 -0.28 21.71
C PRO A 141 6.06 -0.05 23.15
N GLU A 142 6.75 0.79 23.93
CA GLU A 142 6.41 1.04 25.35
C GLU A 142 5.15 1.89 25.47
N SER A 143 5.10 3.02 24.76
CA SER A 143 3.92 3.88 24.71
C SER A 143 2.86 3.39 23.72
N ARG A 144 3.17 2.34 22.92
CA ARG A 144 2.34 1.83 21.81
C ARG A 144 1.99 2.93 20.82
N ALA A 145 2.97 3.76 20.48
CA ALA A 145 2.81 4.86 19.53
C ALA A 145 3.55 4.59 18.22
N VAL A 146 2.99 5.08 17.13
CA VAL A 146 3.55 4.98 15.77
C VAL A 146 3.60 6.37 15.16
N THR A 147 4.77 6.75 14.64
CA THR A 147 4.92 7.98 13.87
C THR A 147 4.82 7.67 12.39
N VAL A 148 3.95 8.37 11.68
CA VAL A 148 3.71 8.19 10.23
C VAL A 148 3.98 9.50 9.51
N GLN A 149 4.80 9.44 8.45
CA GLN A 149 5.00 10.54 7.51
C GLN A 149 4.05 10.35 6.33
N MET A 150 3.10 11.28 6.15
CA MET A 150 2.18 11.35 5.02
C MET A 150 2.43 12.67 4.28
N ASP A 151 3.07 12.61 3.11
CA ASP A 151 3.56 13.77 2.38
C ASP A 151 4.43 14.67 3.26
N ASP A 152 4.03 15.95 3.46
CA ASP A 152 4.70 16.93 4.32
C ASP A 152 4.21 16.92 5.79
N ARG A 153 3.28 16.00 6.13
CA ARG A 153 2.63 15.92 7.44
C ARG A 153 3.14 14.73 8.24
N LYS A 154 3.49 14.98 9.47
CA LYS A 154 3.97 13.98 10.43
C LYS A 154 2.93 13.78 11.53
N TYR A 155 2.41 12.58 11.66
CA TYR A 155 1.40 12.19 12.63
C TYR A 155 1.97 11.27 13.69
N ILE A 156 1.47 11.37 14.92
CA ILE A 156 1.74 10.42 15.99
C ILE A 156 0.42 9.73 16.36
N TYR A 157 0.32 8.45 16.07
CA TYR A 157 -0.83 7.61 16.40
C TYR A 157 -0.57 6.94 17.74
N GLY A 158 -1.39 7.26 18.75
CA GLY A 158 -1.38 6.56 20.03
C GLY A 158 -2.10 5.21 19.96
N ALA A 159 -2.06 4.47 21.08
CA ALA A 159 -2.61 3.11 21.16
C ALA A 159 -4.05 2.99 20.66
N ASP A 160 -4.92 3.95 20.98
CA ASP A 160 -6.34 3.94 20.59
C ASP A 160 -6.54 4.22 19.09
N GLN A 161 -5.60 4.94 18.47
CA GLN A 161 -5.66 5.35 17.05
C GLN A 161 -5.00 4.33 16.11
N LEU A 162 -4.23 3.36 16.62
CA LEU A 162 -3.60 2.32 15.77
C LEU A 162 -4.61 1.50 14.96
N ALA A 163 -5.86 1.40 15.43
CA ALA A 163 -6.95 0.75 14.69
C ALA A 163 -7.29 1.46 13.36
N GLU A 164 -6.91 2.73 13.23
CA GLU A 164 -7.16 3.57 12.05
C GLU A 164 -6.14 3.38 10.93
N LEU A 165 -5.04 2.67 11.21
CA LEU A 165 -3.99 2.36 10.24
C LEU A 165 -4.10 0.93 9.73
N GLU A 166 -4.03 0.74 8.42
CA GLU A 166 -3.85 -0.57 7.78
C GLU A 166 -2.57 -0.59 6.94
N PRO A 167 -1.86 -1.74 6.83
CA PRO A 167 -0.80 -1.90 5.84
C PRO A 167 -1.32 -1.59 4.44
N ALA A 168 -0.54 -0.89 3.63
CA ALA A 168 -0.97 -0.34 2.34
C ALA A 168 -0.06 -0.69 1.16
N TYR A 169 0.73 -1.75 1.24
CA TYR A 169 1.44 -2.31 0.07
C TYR A 169 0.43 -2.78 -1.00
N ALA A 170 -0.70 -3.31 -0.55
CA ALA A 170 -1.84 -3.68 -1.37
C ALA A 170 -3.13 -3.12 -0.74
N VAL A 171 -3.96 -2.46 -1.54
CA VAL A 171 -5.24 -1.90 -1.12
C VAL A 171 -6.36 -2.34 -2.06
N THR A 172 -7.61 -2.22 -1.64
CA THR A 172 -8.72 -2.47 -2.57
C THR A 172 -8.88 -1.30 -3.54
N VAL A 173 -9.34 -1.58 -4.77
CA VAL A 173 -9.58 -0.56 -5.81
C VAL A 173 -10.40 0.61 -5.26
N HIS A 174 -11.44 0.36 -4.44
CA HIS A 174 -12.25 1.43 -3.85
C HIS A 174 -11.46 2.37 -2.95
N LYS A 175 -10.46 1.84 -2.22
CA LYS A 175 -9.62 2.67 -1.32
C LYS A 175 -8.57 3.49 -2.05
N SER A 176 -8.31 3.21 -3.32
CA SER A 176 -7.35 3.95 -4.15
C SER A 176 -7.98 5.06 -4.98
N GLN A 177 -9.31 5.24 -4.90
CA GLN A 177 -10.00 6.29 -5.67
C GLN A 177 -9.46 7.67 -5.31
N GLY A 178 -9.09 8.44 -6.33
CA GLY A 178 -8.49 9.76 -6.16
C GLY A 178 -6.98 9.77 -5.93
N SER A 179 -6.34 8.59 -5.83
CA SER A 179 -4.89 8.48 -5.71
C SER A 179 -4.24 8.18 -7.05
N GLU A 180 -3.00 8.66 -7.23
CA GLU A 180 -2.15 8.41 -8.40
C GLU A 180 -0.86 7.71 -7.97
N PHE A 181 -0.40 6.75 -8.77
CA PHE A 181 0.82 5.99 -8.50
C PHE A 181 1.65 5.86 -9.77
N PRO A 182 3.00 5.95 -9.69
CA PRO A 182 3.90 5.76 -10.84
C PRO A 182 3.74 4.39 -11.49
N ALA A 183 3.52 3.34 -10.70
CA ALA A 183 3.28 1.99 -11.19
C ALA A 183 2.15 1.30 -10.43
N VAL A 184 1.24 0.64 -11.16
CA VAL A 184 0.09 -0.08 -10.60
C VAL A 184 0.12 -1.53 -11.06
N ILE A 185 -0.10 -2.45 -10.12
CA ILE A 185 -0.33 -3.87 -10.39
C ILE A 185 -1.75 -4.20 -9.94
N MET A 186 -2.56 -4.71 -10.86
CA MET A 186 -3.95 -5.07 -10.56
C MET A 186 -4.21 -6.53 -10.94
N PRO A 187 -4.32 -7.46 -9.96
CA PRO A 187 -4.83 -8.79 -10.24
C PRO A 187 -6.30 -8.70 -10.64
N VAL A 188 -6.63 -9.25 -11.80
CA VAL A 188 -8.01 -9.42 -12.27
C VAL A 188 -8.30 -10.91 -12.22
N ALA A 189 -9.22 -11.32 -11.36
CA ALA A 189 -9.64 -12.69 -11.22
C ALA A 189 -11.17 -12.76 -11.32
N ASP A 190 -11.68 -13.85 -11.79
CA ASP A 190 -13.10 -14.17 -11.68
C ASP A 190 -13.43 -14.28 -10.18
N VAL A 191 -14.42 -13.50 -9.73
CA VAL A 191 -14.87 -13.43 -8.33
C VAL A 191 -16.08 -14.32 -8.14
#